data_4adebbda90481d033e4a2516c94dd0c8
#
_entry.id   4adebbda90481d033e4a2516c94dd0c8
#
_cell.length_a   1.000
_cell.length_b   1.000
_cell.length_c   1.000
_cell.angle_alpha   90.00
_cell.angle_beta   90.00
_cell.angle_gamma   90.00
#
_symmetry.space_group_name_H-M   'P 1'
#
loop_
_entity.id
_entity.type
_entity.pdbx_description
1 polymer ?
#
loop_
_entity_poly.entity_id
_entity_poly.type
_entity_poly.pdbx_seq_one_letter_code
_entity_poly.pdbx_strand_id
1 'polypeptide(L)'
;MAKGKLYLIPTPIGDRPVWDVLPASNRTVIDSIDYFIVEDIRSARRFLSKAGISRPIDSLRFAELNEHTAPAEVSALFAPLLTGTDAGVLSEAGLPGVADPGADAVALAHIHGIEVVPLVGPSSILLALMASGLNGQSFAFNGYLPIRQPDRNKAIRHFEARAQSEHQSQIFIEAPYRNLKLYEDFCTACRPQ
;
A
#
# COMPACT_ATOMS: atom_id res chain seq x y z
N MET A 1 -26.19 14.75 9.48
CA MET A 1 -25.09 14.41 10.42
C MET A 1 -23.77 14.54 9.68
N ALA A 2 -22.70 14.90 10.35
CA ALA A 2 -21.37 14.90 9.74
C ALA A 2 -20.99 13.45 9.43
N LYS A 3 -20.32 13.24 8.27
CA LYS A 3 -19.76 11.94 7.91
C LYS A 3 -18.49 11.69 8.73
N GLY A 4 -18.12 10.42 8.93
CA GLY A 4 -16.82 10.04 9.44
C GLY A 4 -15.72 10.25 8.39
N LYS A 5 -14.47 10.11 8.82
CA LYS A 5 -13.27 10.21 8.00
C LYS A 5 -12.70 8.83 7.68
N LEU A 6 -12.04 8.71 6.53
CA LEU A 6 -11.28 7.53 6.13
C LEU A 6 -9.79 7.79 6.30
N TYR A 7 -9.18 7.18 7.31
CA TYR A 7 -7.74 7.30 7.56
C TYR A 7 -6.98 6.20 6.83
N LEU A 8 -5.98 6.57 6.03
CA LEU A 8 -5.07 5.62 5.41
C LEU A 8 -3.89 5.42 6.35
N ILE A 9 -3.85 4.27 7.00
CA ILE A 9 -2.90 3.98 8.08
C ILE A 9 -1.77 3.11 7.54
N PRO A 10 -0.55 3.63 7.43
CA PRO A 10 0.59 2.86 6.99
C PRO A 10 1.00 1.80 8.02
N THR A 11 1.63 0.74 7.52
CA THR A 11 2.21 -0.33 8.33
C THR A 11 3.73 -0.44 8.09
N PRO A 12 4.50 -1.04 9.00
CA PRO A 12 5.92 -1.30 8.77
C PRO A 12 6.13 -2.20 7.54
N ILE A 13 7.20 -1.96 6.79
CA ILE A 13 7.58 -2.78 5.62
C ILE A 13 8.30 -4.07 6.04
N GLY A 14 8.88 -4.08 7.24
CA GLY A 14 9.64 -5.21 7.78
C GLY A 14 9.39 -5.42 9.26
N ASP A 15 10.10 -6.35 9.85
CA ASP A 15 9.92 -6.73 11.27
C ASP A 15 10.68 -5.77 12.21
N ARG A 16 10.33 -4.49 12.17
CA ARG A 16 10.80 -3.44 13.06
C ARG A 16 9.71 -3.07 14.07
N PRO A 17 10.07 -2.56 15.28
CA PRO A 17 9.07 -1.97 16.18
C PRO A 17 8.28 -0.89 15.44
N VAL A 18 6.96 -0.89 15.64
CA VAL A 18 6.04 -0.03 14.86
C VAL A 18 6.46 1.44 14.95
N TRP A 19 6.79 1.90 16.14
CA TRP A 19 7.07 3.32 16.41
C TRP A 19 8.52 3.74 16.11
N ASP A 20 9.37 2.81 15.64
CA ASP A 20 10.69 3.16 15.07
C ASP A 20 10.56 3.65 13.62
N VAL A 21 9.46 3.29 12.95
CA VAL A 21 9.24 3.59 11.52
C VAL A 21 8.01 4.41 11.24
N LEU A 22 7.02 4.42 12.14
CA LEU A 22 5.83 5.28 12.03
C LEU A 22 5.94 6.49 12.97
N PRO A 23 5.50 7.68 12.52
CA PRO A 23 5.41 8.84 13.40
C PRO A 23 4.55 8.57 14.63
N ALA A 24 4.98 9.06 15.79
CA ALA A 24 4.24 8.91 17.03
C ALA A 24 2.83 9.54 16.97
N SER A 25 2.63 10.56 16.13
CA SER A 25 1.33 11.19 15.88
C SER A 25 0.29 10.22 15.32
N ASN A 26 0.71 9.19 14.59
CA ASN A 26 -0.21 8.17 14.05
C ASN A 26 -0.87 7.37 15.19
N ARG A 27 -0.20 7.21 16.33
CA ARG A 27 -0.73 6.47 17.47
C ARG A 27 -2.04 7.04 17.97
N THR A 28 -2.12 8.36 18.13
CA THR A 28 -3.33 9.05 18.59
C THR A 28 -4.51 8.79 17.67
N VAL A 29 -4.27 8.80 16.34
CA VAL A 29 -5.30 8.51 15.34
C VAL A 29 -5.73 7.05 15.42
N ILE A 30 -4.79 6.11 15.45
CA ILE A 30 -5.06 4.67 15.51
C ILE A 30 -5.86 4.34 16.79
N ASP A 31 -5.48 4.93 17.93
CA ASP A 31 -6.18 4.74 19.19
C ASP A 31 -7.61 5.32 19.20
N SER A 32 -7.94 6.26 18.33
CA SER A 32 -9.29 6.84 18.22
C SER A 32 -10.25 6.02 17.36
N ILE A 33 -9.75 5.14 16.50
CA ILE A 33 -10.53 4.40 15.52
C ILE A 33 -10.96 3.03 16.09
N ASP A 34 -12.22 2.67 15.90
CA ASP A 34 -12.77 1.36 16.29
C ASP A 34 -13.24 0.51 15.10
N TYR A 35 -13.20 1.05 13.88
CA TYR A 35 -13.60 0.37 12.65
C TYR A 35 -12.47 0.36 11.64
N PHE A 36 -12.05 -0.83 11.20
CA PHE A 36 -10.93 -1.01 10.27
C PHE A 36 -11.36 -1.77 9.03
N ILE A 37 -11.01 -1.23 7.86
CA ILE A 37 -11.12 -1.89 6.55
C ILE A 37 -9.74 -2.44 6.21
N VAL A 38 -9.62 -3.74 6.00
CA VAL A 38 -8.35 -4.46 5.97
C VAL A 38 -8.35 -5.51 4.87
N GLU A 39 -7.18 -5.84 4.35
CA GLU A 39 -7.02 -6.92 3.37
C GLU A 39 -7.10 -8.29 4.05
N ASP A 40 -6.45 -8.44 5.22
CA ASP A 40 -6.49 -9.64 6.07
C ASP A 40 -6.66 -9.25 7.55
N ILE A 41 -7.72 -9.76 8.18
CA ILE A 41 -8.05 -9.44 9.58
C ILE A 41 -6.95 -9.90 10.54
N ARG A 42 -6.32 -11.05 10.28
CA ARG A 42 -5.30 -11.61 11.17
C ARG A 42 -4.05 -10.74 11.19
N SER A 43 -3.60 -10.28 10.04
CA SER A 43 -2.46 -9.37 9.91
C SER A 43 -2.75 -8.02 10.56
N ALA A 44 -3.93 -7.47 10.33
CA ALA A 44 -4.37 -6.21 10.96
C ALA A 44 -4.39 -6.30 12.49
N ARG A 45 -4.98 -7.35 13.06
CA ARG A 45 -4.99 -7.59 14.52
C ARG A 45 -3.58 -7.71 15.08
N ARG A 46 -2.68 -8.39 14.36
CA ARG A 46 -1.26 -8.53 14.75
C ARG A 46 -0.55 -7.17 14.74
N PHE A 47 -0.77 -6.36 13.69
CA PHE A 47 -0.21 -5.02 13.62
C PHE A 47 -0.70 -4.15 14.79
N LEU A 48 -2.00 -4.07 15.02
CA LEU A 48 -2.59 -3.27 16.10
C LEU A 48 -2.12 -3.71 17.49
N SER A 49 -1.95 -5.02 17.70
CA SER A 49 -1.36 -5.57 18.92
C SER A 49 0.11 -5.15 19.08
N LYS A 50 0.93 -5.25 18.03
CA LYS A 50 2.34 -4.78 18.05
C LYS A 50 2.44 -3.26 18.24
N ALA A 51 1.49 -2.50 17.72
CA ALA A 51 1.39 -1.05 17.91
C ALA A 51 1.05 -0.67 19.36
N GLY A 52 0.55 -1.61 20.16
CA GLY A 52 0.22 -1.40 21.57
C GLY A 52 -0.90 -0.36 21.73
N ILE A 53 -1.99 -0.53 20.96
CA ILE A 53 -3.17 0.32 21.07
C ILE A 53 -3.80 0.18 22.46
N SER A 54 -4.46 1.24 22.93
CA SER A 54 -5.03 1.30 24.27
C SER A 54 -6.29 0.46 24.45
N ARG A 55 -6.99 0.13 23.34
CA ARG A 55 -8.24 -0.64 23.35
C ARG A 55 -8.00 -2.14 23.23
N PRO A 56 -8.86 -2.99 23.80
CA PRO A 56 -8.85 -4.42 23.54
C PRO A 56 -9.09 -4.69 22.05
N ILE A 57 -8.24 -5.52 21.42
CA ILE A 57 -8.37 -5.88 19.99
C ILE A 57 -9.74 -6.48 19.67
N ASP A 58 -10.32 -7.24 20.60
CA ASP A 58 -11.62 -7.90 20.42
C ASP A 58 -12.81 -6.91 20.47
N SER A 59 -12.60 -5.67 20.92
CA SER A 59 -13.61 -4.62 20.85
C SER A 59 -13.64 -3.87 19.52
N LEU A 60 -12.66 -4.12 18.65
CA LEU A 60 -12.56 -3.48 17.34
C LEU A 60 -13.40 -4.21 16.30
N ARG A 61 -13.91 -3.44 15.35
CA ARG A 61 -14.68 -3.94 14.21
C ARG A 61 -13.78 -4.00 12.99
N PHE A 62 -13.80 -5.12 12.28
CA PHE A 62 -13.03 -5.33 11.06
C PHE A 62 -13.96 -5.68 9.92
N ALA A 63 -13.64 -5.15 8.72
CA ALA A 63 -14.26 -5.51 7.47
C ALA A 63 -13.17 -5.81 6.43
N GLU A 64 -13.31 -6.89 5.68
CA GLU A 64 -12.34 -7.27 4.66
C GLU A 64 -12.64 -6.58 3.34
N LEU A 65 -11.57 -6.04 2.74
CA LEU A 65 -11.55 -5.51 1.38
C LEU A 65 -10.34 -6.10 0.67
N ASN A 66 -10.58 -7.06 -0.21
CA ASN A 66 -9.56 -7.74 -0.99
C ASN A 66 -10.01 -7.90 -2.46
N GLU A 67 -9.17 -8.48 -3.31
CA GLU A 67 -9.45 -8.66 -4.74
C GLU A 67 -10.70 -9.49 -5.06
N HIS A 68 -11.24 -10.22 -4.08
CA HIS A 68 -12.43 -11.05 -4.22
C HIS A 68 -13.71 -10.36 -3.73
N THR A 69 -13.58 -9.19 -3.10
CA THR A 69 -14.74 -8.46 -2.54
C THR A 69 -15.61 -7.91 -3.68
N ALA A 70 -16.88 -8.33 -3.72
CA ALA A 70 -17.80 -7.87 -4.76
C ALA A 70 -18.10 -6.36 -4.62
N PRO A 71 -18.29 -5.61 -5.74
CA PRO A 71 -18.54 -4.16 -5.69
C PRO A 71 -19.72 -3.75 -4.80
N ALA A 72 -20.77 -4.57 -4.73
CA ALA A 72 -21.90 -4.32 -3.85
C ALA A 72 -21.55 -4.41 -2.36
N GLU A 73 -20.65 -5.34 -1.99
CA GLU A 73 -20.15 -5.52 -0.63
C GLU A 73 -19.25 -4.36 -0.24
N VAL A 74 -18.41 -3.88 -1.16
CA VAL A 74 -17.54 -2.72 -0.93
C VAL A 74 -18.36 -1.49 -0.50
N SER A 75 -19.50 -1.26 -1.15
CA SER A 75 -20.39 -0.15 -0.77
C SER A 75 -20.94 -0.28 0.66
N ALA A 76 -21.21 -1.51 1.11
CA ALA A 76 -21.71 -1.76 2.46
C ALA A 76 -20.66 -1.46 3.54
N LEU A 77 -19.36 -1.57 3.23
CA LEU A 77 -18.27 -1.24 4.15
C LEU A 77 -18.30 0.25 4.54
N PHE A 78 -18.89 1.11 3.72
CA PHE A 78 -18.96 2.56 3.95
C PHE A 78 -20.17 3.02 4.78
N ALA A 79 -21.12 2.15 5.07
CA ALA A 79 -22.30 2.52 5.86
C ALA A 79 -21.95 3.16 7.23
N PRO A 80 -20.94 2.68 8.01
CA PRO A 80 -20.55 3.34 9.24
C PRO A 80 -20.01 4.76 9.03
N LEU A 81 -19.22 4.99 7.97
CA LEU A 81 -18.67 6.31 7.68
C LEU A 81 -19.77 7.31 7.29
N LEU A 82 -20.78 6.87 6.57
CA LEU A 82 -21.92 7.71 6.19
C LEU A 82 -22.75 8.16 7.39
N THR A 83 -22.68 7.44 8.49
CA THR A 83 -23.37 7.74 9.76
C THR A 83 -22.49 8.42 10.81
N GLY A 84 -21.25 8.80 10.44
CA GLY A 84 -20.35 9.59 11.29
C GLY A 84 -19.27 8.79 12.03
N THR A 85 -19.11 7.49 11.73
CA THR A 85 -18.01 6.67 12.29
C THR A 85 -16.74 6.86 11.45
N ASP A 86 -15.63 7.15 12.10
CA ASP A 86 -14.31 7.15 11.46
C ASP A 86 -13.86 5.71 11.18
N ALA A 87 -13.14 5.52 10.06
CA ALA A 87 -12.58 4.23 9.70
C ALA A 87 -11.08 4.33 9.35
N GLY A 88 -10.32 3.27 9.66
CA GLY A 88 -8.94 3.12 9.21
C GLY A 88 -8.80 2.07 8.11
N VAL A 89 -8.11 2.39 7.02
CA VAL A 89 -7.65 1.41 6.04
C VAL A 89 -6.23 1.00 6.41
N LEU A 90 -6.00 -0.31 6.54
CA LEU A 90 -4.68 -0.89 6.80
C LEU A 90 -4.23 -1.72 5.60
N SER A 91 -3.02 -1.49 5.13
CA SER A 91 -2.37 -2.37 4.17
C SER A 91 -1.57 -3.48 4.87
N GLU A 92 -1.20 -4.52 4.15
CA GLU A 92 -0.31 -5.58 4.64
C GLU A 92 1.10 -5.04 4.95
N ALA A 93 1.64 -4.15 4.11
CA ALA A 93 2.95 -3.53 4.30
C ALA A 93 3.05 -2.18 3.58
N GLY A 94 3.53 -1.16 4.27
CA GLY A 94 3.74 0.18 3.71
C GLY A 94 2.48 1.02 3.68
N LEU A 95 2.20 1.66 2.54
CA LEU A 95 1.15 2.67 2.37
C LEU A 95 -0.13 2.07 1.77
N PRO A 96 -1.30 2.23 2.41
CA PRO A 96 -2.58 1.86 1.82
C PRO A 96 -2.85 2.60 0.50
N GLY A 97 -3.48 1.92 -0.45
CA GLY A 97 -3.79 2.48 -1.77
C GLY A 97 -2.63 2.48 -2.75
N VAL A 98 -1.45 1.95 -2.36
CA VAL A 98 -0.28 1.83 -3.23
C VAL A 98 0.01 0.36 -3.49
N ALA A 99 -0.41 -0.14 -4.65
CA ALA A 99 -0.35 -1.55 -5.05
C ALA A 99 -1.13 -2.49 -4.11
N ASP A 100 -2.20 -2.00 -3.52
CA ASP A 100 -3.14 -2.73 -2.68
C ASP A 100 -4.60 -2.32 -2.93
N PRO A 101 -5.60 -3.08 -2.46
CA PRO A 101 -7.02 -2.79 -2.69
C PRO A 101 -7.54 -1.53 -1.98
N GLY A 102 -6.75 -0.90 -1.13
CA GLY A 102 -7.12 0.35 -0.46
C GLY A 102 -7.47 1.49 -1.42
N ALA A 103 -6.98 1.43 -2.67
CA ALA A 103 -7.33 2.40 -3.72
C ALA A 103 -8.85 2.43 -4.00
N ASP A 104 -9.53 1.28 -3.97
CA ASP A 104 -10.97 1.19 -4.17
C ASP A 104 -11.73 1.84 -3.01
N ALA A 105 -11.24 1.67 -1.78
CA ALA A 105 -11.79 2.36 -0.62
C ALA A 105 -11.68 3.88 -0.76
N VAL A 106 -10.54 4.38 -1.22
CA VAL A 106 -10.34 5.82 -1.48
C VAL A 106 -11.28 6.35 -2.55
N ALA A 107 -11.41 5.62 -3.68
CA ALA A 107 -12.30 6.00 -4.76
C ALA A 107 -13.76 6.12 -4.28
N LEU A 108 -14.24 5.16 -3.49
CA LEU A 108 -15.58 5.19 -2.91
C LEU A 108 -15.75 6.32 -1.88
N ALA A 109 -14.74 6.59 -1.05
CA ALA A 109 -14.77 7.71 -0.13
C ALA A 109 -15.00 9.03 -0.87
N HIS A 110 -14.31 9.24 -2.00
CA HIS A 110 -14.51 10.44 -2.84
C HIS A 110 -15.90 10.49 -3.46
N ILE A 111 -16.42 9.36 -3.99
CA ILE A 111 -17.79 9.29 -4.54
C ILE A 111 -18.82 9.68 -3.47
N HIS A 112 -18.62 9.26 -2.24
CA HIS A 112 -19.51 9.56 -1.13
C HIS A 112 -19.21 10.88 -0.42
N GLY A 113 -18.23 11.67 -0.87
CA GLY A 113 -17.82 12.92 -0.22
C GLY A 113 -17.37 12.73 1.22
N ILE A 114 -16.64 11.64 1.50
CA ILE A 114 -15.99 11.33 2.76
C ILE A 114 -14.57 11.89 2.73
N GLU A 115 -14.15 12.55 3.78
CA GLU A 115 -12.79 13.06 3.91
C GLU A 115 -11.80 11.91 4.01
N VAL A 116 -10.77 11.90 3.13
CA VAL A 116 -9.66 10.93 3.16
C VAL A 116 -8.44 11.57 3.79
N VAL A 117 -7.90 10.93 4.82
CA VAL A 117 -6.76 11.44 5.61
C VAL A 117 -5.60 10.46 5.52
N PRO A 118 -4.64 10.66 4.59
CA PRO A 118 -3.46 9.83 4.53
C PRO A 118 -2.51 10.14 5.70
N LEU A 119 -2.06 9.10 6.38
CA LEU A 119 -1.06 9.21 7.44
C LEU A 119 0.35 8.97 6.88
N VAL A 120 1.34 9.61 7.49
CA VAL A 120 2.74 9.48 7.08
C VAL A 120 3.30 8.12 7.49
N GLY A 121 3.98 7.45 6.55
CA GLY A 121 4.62 6.17 6.81
C GLY A 121 5.62 5.75 5.73
N PRO A 122 6.24 4.56 5.87
CA PRO A 122 7.28 4.09 4.97
C PRO A 122 6.70 3.62 3.63
N SER A 123 7.46 3.81 2.56
CA SER A 123 7.19 3.29 1.23
C SER A 123 8.43 2.59 0.68
N SER A 124 8.34 1.30 0.35
CA SER A 124 9.45 0.56 -0.26
C SER A 124 9.84 1.14 -1.62
N ILE A 125 8.88 1.67 -2.37
CA ILE A 125 9.08 2.30 -3.67
C ILE A 125 9.99 3.53 -3.53
N LEU A 126 9.64 4.42 -2.61
CA LEU A 126 10.41 5.64 -2.39
C LEU A 126 11.76 5.36 -1.72
N LEU A 127 11.83 4.42 -0.79
CA LEU A 127 13.11 4.02 -0.18
C LEU A 127 14.06 3.41 -1.21
N ALA A 128 13.57 2.60 -2.13
CA ALA A 128 14.38 2.05 -3.23
C ALA A 128 14.88 3.17 -4.16
N LEU A 129 14.01 4.12 -4.53
CA LEU A 129 14.39 5.27 -5.34
C LEU A 129 15.44 6.13 -4.65
N MET A 130 15.26 6.45 -3.37
CA MET A 130 16.23 7.22 -2.58
C MET A 130 17.61 6.56 -2.54
N ALA A 131 17.65 5.23 -2.41
CA ALA A 131 18.89 4.47 -2.33
C ALA A 131 19.57 4.20 -3.69
N SER A 132 18.84 4.38 -4.80
CA SER A 132 19.31 4.01 -6.14
C SER A 132 20.31 5.00 -6.76
N GLY A 133 20.27 6.26 -6.36
CA GLY A 133 21.01 7.35 -7.04
C GLY A 133 20.45 7.71 -8.43
N LEU A 134 19.31 7.14 -8.83
CA LEU A 134 18.64 7.43 -10.10
C LEU A 134 17.80 8.71 -10.02
N ASN A 135 17.19 9.10 -11.17
CA ASN A 135 16.40 10.32 -11.25
C ASN A 135 15.16 10.25 -10.35
N GLY A 136 15.15 11.04 -9.26
CA GLY A 136 14.04 11.17 -8.33
C GLY A 136 12.99 12.23 -8.72
N GLN A 137 13.21 13.02 -9.78
CA GLN A 137 12.25 14.02 -10.26
C GLN A 137 11.31 13.46 -11.34
N SER A 138 11.78 12.44 -12.08
CA SER A 138 10.98 11.74 -13.06
C SER A 138 11.12 10.23 -12.82
N PHE A 139 10.07 9.61 -12.31
CA PHE A 139 10.03 8.17 -12.08
C PHE A 139 8.63 7.62 -12.30
N ALA A 140 8.55 6.34 -12.64
CA ALA A 140 7.29 5.62 -12.78
C ALA A 140 7.35 4.31 -12.00
N PHE A 141 6.32 4.06 -11.20
CA PHE A 141 6.06 2.75 -10.62
C PHE A 141 5.18 1.95 -11.57
N ASN A 142 5.70 0.83 -12.07
CA ASN A 142 5.06 0.02 -13.11
C ASN A 142 4.48 -1.30 -12.56
N GLY A 143 4.50 -1.49 -11.24
CA GLY A 143 4.00 -2.71 -10.61
C GLY A 143 4.84 -3.95 -10.96
N TYR A 144 4.18 -5.07 -11.24
CA TYR A 144 4.82 -6.34 -11.56
C TYR A 144 5.15 -6.46 -13.05
N LEU A 145 6.33 -6.99 -13.35
CA LEU A 145 6.66 -7.44 -14.70
C LEU A 145 5.97 -8.78 -15.01
N PRO A 146 5.78 -9.13 -16.30
CA PRO A 146 5.26 -10.44 -16.67
C PRO A 146 6.07 -11.58 -16.06
N ILE A 147 5.38 -12.61 -15.56
CA ILE A 147 6.04 -13.73 -14.88
C ILE A 147 6.80 -14.63 -15.85
N ARG A 148 6.29 -14.78 -17.09
CA ARG A 148 6.77 -15.76 -18.04
C ARG A 148 7.63 -15.14 -19.13
N GLN A 149 8.65 -15.91 -19.60
CA GLN A 149 9.37 -15.61 -20.83
C GLN A 149 8.51 -16.02 -22.05
N PRO A 150 8.66 -15.33 -23.22
CA PRO A 150 9.59 -14.21 -23.49
C PRO A 150 9.06 -12.82 -23.11
N ASP A 151 7.83 -12.72 -22.59
CA ASP A 151 7.15 -11.44 -22.36
C ASP A 151 7.85 -10.59 -21.29
N ARG A 152 8.45 -11.22 -20.29
CA ARG A 152 9.25 -10.52 -19.28
C ARG A 152 10.44 -9.78 -19.92
N ASN A 153 11.22 -10.45 -20.76
CA ASN A 153 12.38 -9.82 -21.43
C ASN A 153 11.95 -8.72 -22.41
N LYS A 154 10.81 -8.86 -23.06
CA LYS A 154 10.26 -7.80 -23.91
C LYS A 154 9.88 -6.57 -23.07
N ALA A 155 9.22 -6.79 -21.93
CA ALA A 155 8.84 -5.72 -21.02
C ALA A 155 10.08 -5.02 -20.44
N ILE A 156 11.10 -5.76 -19.99
CA ILE A 156 12.36 -5.18 -19.50
C ILE A 156 13.00 -4.27 -20.55
N ARG A 157 13.15 -4.73 -21.79
CA ARG A 157 13.72 -3.91 -22.88
C ARG A 157 12.86 -2.70 -23.22
N HIS A 158 11.54 -2.83 -23.17
CA HIS A 158 10.63 -1.71 -23.38
C HIS A 158 10.85 -0.63 -22.32
N PHE A 159 10.89 -1.01 -21.04
CA PHE A 159 11.11 -0.06 -19.96
C PHE A 159 12.54 0.50 -19.92
N GLU A 160 13.55 -0.27 -20.33
CA GLU A 160 14.91 0.26 -20.53
C GLU A 160 14.92 1.37 -21.58
N ALA A 161 14.30 1.13 -22.74
CA ALA A 161 14.21 2.14 -23.81
C ALA A 161 13.47 3.39 -23.32
N ARG A 162 12.39 3.22 -22.57
CA ARG A 162 11.62 4.32 -21.97
C ARG A 162 12.45 5.09 -20.96
N ALA A 163 13.18 4.40 -20.07
CA ALA A 163 14.07 5.03 -19.10
C ALA A 163 15.10 5.96 -19.77
N GLN A 164 15.66 5.53 -20.91
CA GLN A 164 16.62 6.32 -21.67
C GLN A 164 15.97 7.51 -22.41
N SER A 165 14.88 7.27 -23.15
CA SER A 165 14.24 8.30 -23.96
C SER A 165 13.55 9.40 -23.15
N GLU A 166 12.99 9.04 -21.97
CA GLU A 166 12.27 9.96 -21.09
C GLU A 166 13.11 10.46 -19.92
N HIS A 167 14.36 10.00 -19.75
CA HIS A 167 15.20 10.23 -18.57
C HIS A 167 14.47 9.91 -17.26
N GLN A 168 13.68 8.84 -17.26
CA GLN A 168 12.77 8.47 -16.20
C GLN A 168 13.19 7.18 -15.51
N SER A 169 13.29 7.18 -14.18
CA SER A 169 13.51 5.97 -13.40
C SER A 169 12.30 5.04 -13.46
N GLN A 170 12.52 3.76 -13.75
CA GLN A 170 11.48 2.75 -13.81
C GLN A 170 11.56 1.86 -12.58
N ILE A 171 10.47 1.77 -11.82
CA ILE A 171 10.40 1.03 -10.55
C ILE A 171 9.42 -0.14 -10.71
N PHE A 172 9.84 -1.31 -10.24
CA PHE A 172 9.06 -2.54 -10.27
C PHE A 172 9.00 -3.17 -8.88
N ILE A 173 7.99 -3.97 -8.66
CA ILE A 173 7.84 -4.80 -7.47
C ILE A 173 7.89 -6.28 -7.86
N GLU A 174 8.46 -7.12 -7.01
CA GLU A 174 8.44 -8.56 -7.20
C GLU A 174 8.31 -9.30 -5.87
N ALA A 175 7.74 -10.48 -5.91
CA ALA A 175 7.65 -11.33 -4.72
C ALA A 175 9.05 -11.82 -4.30
N PRO A 176 9.36 -11.88 -2.99
CA PRO A 176 10.71 -12.19 -2.52
C PRO A 176 11.32 -13.47 -3.10
N TYR A 177 10.52 -14.51 -3.27
CA TYR A 177 10.98 -15.80 -3.81
C TYR A 177 11.31 -15.78 -5.32
N ARG A 178 10.96 -14.70 -6.04
CA ARG A 178 11.29 -14.50 -7.47
C ARG A 178 12.37 -13.45 -7.71
N ASN A 179 12.82 -12.73 -6.67
CA ASN A 179 13.76 -11.61 -6.82
C ASN A 179 15.05 -11.99 -7.54
N LEU A 180 15.66 -13.13 -7.18
CA LEU A 180 16.90 -13.56 -7.81
C LEU A 180 16.72 -13.81 -9.31
N LYS A 181 15.62 -14.50 -9.67
CA LYS A 181 15.31 -14.77 -11.07
C LYS A 181 15.04 -13.50 -11.87
N LEU A 182 14.33 -12.55 -11.27
CA LEU A 182 14.10 -11.25 -11.92
C LEU A 182 15.42 -10.48 -12.11
N TYR A 183 16.31 -10.49 -11.13
CA TYR A 183 17.65 -9.88 -11.26
C TYR A 183 18.46 -10.49 -12.41
N GLU A 184 18.49 -11.82 -12.52
CA GLU A 184 19.15 -12.52 -13.65
C GLU A 184 18.55 -12.13 -15.00
N ASP A 185 17.22 -11.99 -15.08
CA ASP A 185 16.52 -11.58 -16.28
C ASP A 185 16.88 -10.12 -16.65
N PHE A 186 17.03 -9.21 -15.68
CA PHE A 186 17.55 -7.85 -15.92
C PHE A 186 19.00 -7.88 -16.48
N CYS A 187 19.89 -8.65 -15.85
CA CYS A 187 21.28 -8.78 -16.30
C CYS A 187 21.38 -9.32 -17.73
N THR A 188 20.43 -10.15 -18.16
CA THR A 188 20.41 -10.75 -19.50
C THR A 188 19.75 -9.84 -20.55
N ALA A 189 18.71 -9.12 -20.15
CA ALA A 189 17.87 -8.36 -21.08
C ALA A 189 18.34 -6.93 -21.30
N CYS A 190 18.88 -6.28 -20.26
CA CYS A 190 19.39 -4.91 -20.34
C CYS A 190 20.76 -4.87 -21.04
N ARG A 191 21.03 -3.75 -21.67
CA ARG A 191 22.35 -3.47 -22.29
C ARG A 191 23.38 -3.20 -21.20
N PRO A 192 24.61 -3.73 -21.32
CA PRO A 192 25.71 -3.31 -20.45
C PRO A 192 26.00 -1.81 -20.66
N GLN A 193 26.18 -1.10 -19.55
CA GLN A 193 26.62 0.30 -19.58
C GLN A 193 28.15 0.39 -19.60
#